data_808b503939d7888c6cbbd5cb98e84e7e
#
_entry.id   808b503939d7888c6cbbd5cb98e84e7e
#
_cell.length_a   1.000
_cell.length_b   1.000
_cell.length_c   1.000
_cell.angle_alpha   90.00
_cell.angle_beta   90.00
_cell.angle_gamma   90.00
#
_symmetry.space_group_name_H-M   'P 1'
#
loop_
_entity.id
_entity.type
_entity.pdbx_description
1 polymer ?
#
loop_
_entity_poly.entity_id
_entity_poly.type
_entity_poly.pdbx_seq_one_letter_code
_entity_poly.pdbx_strand_id
1 'polypeptide(L)'
;FCTINEGLGKVMRFGGNDASVLKRLGWLRDTLGPALGVALRAGKGIELKPLVARGLTMGDEMHQRNIGCSSMLLRTLAPDLARTVDDRTALAEMLSFIGSNDQFFLNLAMALGKAIMDPVCDIDCSSVVTSMTRNGTDFGIRVSGLGDEWFTAPVEMPEGLYFPGFSADDANPDMGDSTIVETIGLGGFAMAAAPAVAGFVGVGTPSIAADFTHTMGEITLTQNPEWTI
;
A
#
# COMPACT_ATOMS: atom_id res chain seq x y z
N PHE A 1 9.19 -1.75 10.57
CA PHE A 1 8.86 -0.35 10.86
C PHE A 1 7.89 0.15 9.80
N CYS A 2 6.76 0.68 10.20
CA CYS A 2 5.70 1.11 9.29
C CYS A 2 5.12 2.43 9.80
N THR A 3 4.92 3.39 8.91
CA THR A 3 4.17 4.62 9.21
C THR A 3 2.67 4.36 9.12
N ILE A 4 1.87 5.09 9.89
CA ILE A 4 0.41 5.03 9.78
C ILE A 4 -0.03 5.84 8.56
N ASN A 5 -0.90 5.27 7.72
CA ASN A 5 -1.45 5.96 6.57
C ASN A 5 -2.39 7.10 7.01
N GLU A 6 -2.13 8.30 6.52
CA GLU A 6 -2.89 9.52 6.87
C GLU A 6 -4.28 9.59 6.21
N GLY A 7 -4.56 8.75 5.25
CA GLY A 7 -5.74 8.81 4.39
C GLY A 7 -5.51 9.61 3.10
N LEU A 8 -6.61 9.95 2.44
CA LEU A 8 -6.63 10.76 1.23
C LEU A 8 -6.88 12.25 1.55
N GLY A 9 -6.67 13.11 0.57
CA GLY A 9 -6.91 14.55 0.66
C GLY A 9 -5.68 15.32 1.09
N LYS A 10 -5.87 16.35 1.92
CA LYS A 10 -4.79 17.24 2.37
C LYS A 10 -3.98 16.57 3.48
N VAL A 11 -2.93 15.87 3.10
CA VAL A 11 -2.03 15.09 3.97
C VAL A 11 -0.57 15.35 3.59
N MET A 12 0.36 15.07 4.50
CA MET A 12 1.78 15.36 4.27
C MET A 12 2.34 14.59 3.05
N ARG A 13 1.98 13.34 2.87
CA ARG A 13 2.45 12.52 1.74
C ARG A 13 2.07 13.08 0.36
N PHE A 14 1.06 13.95 0.29
CA PHE A 14 0.67 14.69 -0.92
C PHE A 14 1.05 16.18 -0.85
N GLY A 15 2.05 16.54 -0.02
CA GLY A 15 2.62 17.88 0.07
C GLY A 15 1.87 18.82 1.02
N GLY A 16 0.82 18.38 1.70
CA GLY A 16 0.15 19.20 2.72
C GLY A 16 1.04 19.41 3.93
N ASN A 17 1.17 20.67 4.39
CA ASN A 17 2.10 21.03 5.48
C ASN A 17 1.56 22.10 6.44
N ASP A 18 0.26 22.35 6.42
CA ASP A 18 -0.34 23.34 7.31
C ASP A 18 -0.60 22.80 8.75
N ALA A 19 -1.12 23.68 9.60
CA ALA A 19 -1.38 23.37 11.00
C ALA A 19 -2.34 22.16 11.18
N SER A 20 -3.29 21.93 10.26
CA SER A 20 -4.22 20.81 10.34
C SER A 20 -3.53 19.48 10.05
N VAL A 21 -2.61 19.47 9.09
CA VAL A 21 -1.78 18.31 8.77
C VAL A 21 -0.85 17.97 9.93
N LEU A 22 -0.16 18.97 10.48
CA LEU A 22 0.73 18.79 11.63
C LEU A 22 -0.04 18.30 12.87
N LYS A 23 -1.24 18.79 13.10
CA LYS A 23 -2.12 18.31 14.20
C LYS A 23 -2.47 16.84 14.00
N ARG A 24 -2.83 16.43 12.78
CA ARG A 24 -3.12 15.03 12.45
C ARG A 24 -1.92 14.14 12.69
N LEU A 25 -0.74 14.52 12.22
CA LEU A 25 0.50 13.77 12.45
C LEU A 25 0.81 13.64 13.94
N GLY A 26 0.63 14.71 14.71
CA GLY A 26 0.75 14.67 16.18
C GLY A 26 -0.23 13.66 16.79
N TRP A 27 -1.49 13.66 16.38
CA TRP A 27 -2.49 12.70 16.86
C TRP A 27 -2.15 11.24 16.47
N LEU A 28 -1.64 11.01 15.25
CA LEU A 28 -1.18 9.69 14.83
C LEU A 28 -0.01 9.20 15.69
N ARG A 29 0.96 10.08 15.97
CA ARG A 29 2.15 9.77 16.79
C ARG A 29 1.81 9.54 18.26
N ASP A 30 1.00 10.41 18.86
CA ASP A 30 0.83 10.52 20.31
C ASP A 30 -0.39 9.74 20.83
N THR A 31 -1.35 9.43 19.94
CA THR A 31 -2.63 8.84 20.32
C THR A 31 -2.86 7.50 19.60
N LEU A 32 -3.01 7.50 18.27
CA LEU A 32 -3.38 6.29 17.54
C LEU A 32 -2.25 5.24 17.55
N GLY A 33 -1.01 5.65 17.27
CA GLY A 33 0.13 4.73 17.21
C GLY A 33 0.36 3.97 18.52
N PRO A 34 0.45 4.65 19.68
CA PRO A 34 0.56 3.99 20.98
C PRO A 34 -0.61 3.05 21.28
N ALA A 35 -1.85 3.46 21.01
CA ALA A 35 -3.04 2.64 21.23
C ALA A 35 -3.03 1.37 20.37
N LEU A 36 -2.71 1.48 19.07
CA LEU A 36 -2.52 0.32 18.18
C LEU A 36 -1.42 -0.61 18.71
N GLY A 37 -0.30 -0.06 19.18
CA GLY A 37 0.78 -0.85 19.75
C GLY A 37 0.37 -1.64 20.99
N VAL A 38 -0.47 -1.06 21.86
CA VAL A 38 -1.01 -1.76 23.05
C VAL A 38 -2.01 -2.85 22.61
N ALA A 39 -2.95 -2.53 21.73
CA ALA A 39 -3.96 -3.45 21.22
C ALA A 39 -3.32 -4.67 20.52
N LEU A 40 -2.34 -4.43 19.65
CA LEU A 40 -1.64 -5.52 18.95
C LEU A 40 -0.87 -6.45 19.89
N ARG A 41 -0.24 -5.92 20.93
CA ARG A 41 0.42 -6.76 21.94
C ARG A 41 -0.57 -7.57 22.78
N ALA A 42 -1.72 -6.99 23.12
CA ALA A 42 -2.79 -7.68 23.85
C ALA A 42 -3.42 -8.80 23.01
N GLY A 43 -3.63 -8.57 21.71
CA GLY A 43 -4.18 -9.51 20.73
C GLY A 43 -3.17 -10.54 20.18
N LYS A 44 -1.91 -10.49 20.59
CA LYS A 44 -0.81 -11.35 20.10
C LYS A 44 -0.42 -11.13 18.63
N GLY A 45 -0.72 -9.96 18.08
CA GLY A 45 -0.40 -9.58 16.70
C GLY A 45 -1.45 -10.02 15.67
N ILE A 46 -1.19 -9.70 14.41
CA ILE A 46 -2.07 -10.01 13.27
C ILE A 46 -1.21 -10.57 12.14
N GLU A 47 -1.63 -11.69 11.60
CA GLU A 47 -1.04 -12.28 10.39
C GLU A 47 -1.54 -11.52 9.15
N LEU A 48 -0.63 -10.90 8.39
CA LEU A 48 -1.01 -10.05 7.25
C LEU A 48 -1.25 -10.86 5.96
N LYS A 49 -0.51 -11.93 5.71
CA LYS A 49 -0.65 -12.74 4.49
C LYS A 49 -2.07 -13.27 4.26
N PRO A 50 -2.77 -13.85 5.26
CA PRO A 50 -4.16 -14.26 5.09
C PRO A 50 -5.12 -13.10 4.81
N LEU A 51 -4.85 -11.88 5.35
CA LEU A 51 -5.64 -10.70 5.03
C LEU A 51 -5.46 -10.29 3.57
N VAL A 52 -4.22 -10.29 3.07
CA VAL A 52 -3.91 -10.01 1.67
C VAL A 52 -4.60 -11.00 0.74
N ALA A 53 -4.42 -12.31 0.98
CA ALA A 53 -5.05 -13.36 0.17
C ALA A 53 -6.58 -13.18 0.09
N ARG A 54 -7.21 -12.85 1.22
CA ARG A 54 -8.65 -12.58 1.24
C ARG A 54 -9.02 -11.24 0.60
N GLY A 55 -8.19 -10.21 0.75
CA GLY A 55 -8.38 -8.90 0.12
C GLY A 55 -8.42 -9.00 -1.41
N LEU A 56 -7.54 -9.79 -2.00
CA LEU A 56 -7.57 -10.09 -3.44
C LEU A 56 -8.93 -10.64 -3.88
N THR A 57 -9.51 -11.57 -3.13
CA THR A 57 -10.86 -12.09 -3.44
C THR A 57 -11.99 -11.07 -3.25
N MET A 58 -11.71 -9.96 -2.58
CA MET A 58 -12.64 -8.83 -2.36
C MET A 58 -12.39 -7.67 -3.33
N GLY A 59 -11.46 -7.83 -4.26
CA GLY A 59 -11.16 -6.82 -5.27
C GLY A 59 -10.09 -5.80 -4.88
N ASP A 60 -9.29 -6.07 -3.85
CA ASP A 60 -8.13 -5.24 -3.50
C ASP A 60 -6.88 -5.78 -4.20
N GLU A 61 -6.11 -4.92 -4.88
CA GLU A 61 -4.79 -5.27 -5.42
C GLU A 61 -3.63 -4.73 -4.54
N MET A 62 -3.95 -4.06 -3.43
CA MET A 62 -3.08 -3.54 -2.37
C MET A 62 -2.13 -2.41 -2.79
N HIS A 63 -2.28 -1.84 -3.96
CA HIS A 63 -1.58 -0.62 -4.33
C HIS A 63 -2.56 0.57 -4.40
N GLN A 64 -3.53 0.54 -5.31
CA GLN A 64 -4.55 1.59 -5.43
C GLN A 64 -5.77 1.32 -4.56
N ARG A 65 -6.14 0.04 -4.39
CA ARG A 65 -7.32 -0.36 -3.64
C ARG A 65 -6.95 -1.25 -2.45
N ASN A 66 -7.36 -0.79 -1.25
CA ASN A 66 -7.07 -1.43 0.04
C ASN A 66 -8.31 -1.50 0.94
N ILE A 67 -9.51 -1.29 0.41
CA ILE A 67 -10.76 -1.13 1.18
C ILE A 67 -11.11 -2.40 1.95
N GLY A 68 -11.05 -3.55 1.29
CA GLY A 68 -11.35 -4.84 1.90
C GLY A 68 -10.36 -5.18 3.01
N CYS A 69 -9.06 -5.01 2.75
CA CYS A 69 -8.02 -5.25 3.74
C CYS A 69 -8.11 -4.27 4.93
N SER A 70 -8.36 -2.97 4.68
CA SER A 70 -8.54 -1.98 5.74
C SER A 70 -9.75 -2.33 6.63
N SER A 71 -10.86 -2.75 6.02
CA SER A 71 -12.07 -3.17 6.75
C SER A 71 -11.84 -4.44 7.58
N MET A 72 -11.16 -5.44 7.03
CA MET A 72 -10.83 -6.67 7.75
C MET A 72 -9.87 -6.41 8.90
N LEU A 73 -8.87 -5.56 8.68
CA LEU A 73 -7.93 -5.14 9.72
C LEU A 73 -8.66 -4.45 10.87
N LEU A 74 -9.53 -3.47 10.56
CA LEU A 74 -10.35 -2.80 11.58
C LEU A 74 -11.19 -3.80 12.37
N ARG A 75 -11.87 -4.73 11.69
CA ARG A 75 -12.69 -5.75 12.34
C ARG A 75 -11.88 -6.63 13.28
N THR A 76 -10.63 -6.90 12.95
CA THR A 76 -9.72 -7.68 13.79
C THR A 76 -9.22 -6.87 14.99
N LEU A 77 -8.88 -5.59 14.79
CA LEU A 77 -8.33 -4.70 15.82
C LEU A 77 -9.38 -4.18 16.81
N ALA A 78 -10.61 -3.97 16.35
CA ALA A 78 -11.64 -3.29 17.14
C ALA A 78 -11.90 -3.92 18.51
N PRO A 79 -11.96 -5.27 18.68
CA PRO A 79 -12.13 -5.87 20.01
C PRO A 79 -10.98 -5.58 20.96
N ASP A 80 -9.73 -5.56 20.46
CA ASP A 80 -8.55 -5.31 21.28
C ASP A 80 -8.40 -3.83 21.62
N LEU A 81 -8.70 -2.93 20.68
CA LEU A 81 -8.83 -1.49 20.97
C LEU A 81 -9.90 -1.24 22.04
N ALA A 82 -11.06 -1.86 21.92
CA ALA A 82 -12.15 -1.70 22.89
C ALA A 82 -11.79 -2.22 24.30
N ARG A 83 -10.86 -3.17 24.41
CA ARG A 83 -10.39 -3.68 25.72
C ARG A 83 -9.27 -2.84 26.32
N THR A 84 -8.52 -2.11 25.49
CA THR A 84 -7.27 -1.47 25.89
C THR A 84 -7.34 0.06 25.93
N VAL A 85 -8.38 0.65 25.36
CA VAL A 85 -8.61 2.11 25.35
C VAL A 85 -9.78 2.44 26.25
N ASP A 86 -9.52 3.04 27.41
CA ASP A 86 -10.56 3.39 28.39
C ASP A 86 -11.37 4.62 27.98
N ASP A 87 -10.75 5.59 27.31
CA ASP A 87 -11.42 6.79 26.82
C ASP A 87 -12.31 6.46 25.60
N ARG A 88 -13.61 6.47 25.82
CA ARG A 88 -14.60 6.16 24.79
C ARG A 88 -14.61 7.16 23.63
N THR A 89 -14.29 8.42 23.88
CA THR A 89 -14.21 9.45 22.83
C THR A 89 -13.01 9.20 21.94
N ALA A 90 -11.84 8.97 22.54
CA ALA A 90 -10.63 8.62 21.81
C ALA A 90 -10.80 7.30 21.03
N LEU A 91 -11.44 6.29 21.62
CA LEU A 91 -11.75 5.03 20.94
C LEU A 91 -12.63 5.27 19.70
N ALA A 92 -13.71 6.05 19.84
CA ALA A 92 -14.61 6.36 18.73
C ALA A 92 -13.87 7.11 17.60
N GLU A 93 -13.00 8.07 17.93
CA GLU A 93 -12.16 8.78 16.96
C GLU A 93 -11.21 7.83 16.22
N MET A 94 -10.54 6.92 16.94
CA MET A 94 -9.63 5.93 16.34
C MET A 94 -10.38 4.99 15.38
N LEU A 95 -11.50 4.43 15.81
CA LEU A 95 -12.30 3.52 14.97
C LEU A 95 -12.86 4.25 13.75
N SER A 96 -13.32 5.50 13.91
CA SER A 96 -13.79 6.33 12.80
C SER A 96 -12.69 6.65 11.82
N PHE A 97 -11.49 7.01 12.29
CA PHE A 97 -10.34 7.30 11.45
C PHE A 97 -9.93 6.08 10.62
N ILE A 98 -9.78 4.91 11.25
CA ILE A 98 -9.40 3.69 10.54
C ILE A 98 -10.51 3.27 9.57
N GLY A 99 -11.77 3.34 10.00
CA GLY A 99 -12.94 2.90 9.21
C GLY A 99 -13.25 3.79 8.01
N SER A 100 -12.84 5.06 8.04
CA SER A 100 -13.01 6.00 6.92
C SER A 100 -11.78 6.10 6.02
N ASN A 101 -10.69 5.41 6.36
CA ASN A 101 -9.45 5.44 5.60
C ASN A 101 -9.30 4.19 4.73
N ASP A 102 -9.82 4.25 3.52
CA ASP A 102 -9.75 3.15 2.54
C ASP A 102 -8.31 2.72 2.21
N GLN A 103 -7.34 3.59 2.43
CA GLN A 103 -5.92 3.35 2.20
C GLN A 103 -5.16 2.92 3.48
N PHE A 104 -5.85 2.68 4.59
CA PHE A 104 -5.17 2.40 5.87
C PHE A 104 -4.24 1.19 5.78
N PHE A 105 -4.64 0.14 5.05
CA PHE A 105 -3.84 -1.08 4.88
C PHE A 105 -2.63 -0.91 3.98
N LEU A 106 -2.58 0.09 3.10
CA LEU A 106 -1.48 0.26 2.12
C LEU A 106 -0.10 0.25 2.77
N ASN A 107 0.09 1.02 3.84
CA ASN A 107 1.39 1.09 4.51
C ASN A 107 1.79 -0.25 5.16
N LEU A 108 0.81 -1.05 5.57
CA LEU A 108 1.04 -2.42 6.06
C LEU A 108 1.41 -3.37 4.92
N ALA A 109 0.75 -3.25 3.77
CA ALA A 109 1.09 -4.01 2.56
C ALA A 109 2.52 -3.70 2.09
N MET A 110 2.92 -2.41 2.12
CA MET A 110 4.28 -1.98 1.80
C MET A 110 5.30 -2.57 2.78
N ALA A 111 5.03 -2.51 4.08
CA ALA A 111 5.88 -3.09 5.10
C ALA A 111 5.97 -4.63 4.98
N LEU A 112 4.87 -5.28 4.60
CA LEU A 112 4.85 -6.71 4.30
C LEU A 112 5.73 -7.03 3.08
N GLY A 113 5.60 -6.28 1.99
CA GLY A 113 6.45 -6.40 0.81
C GLY A 113 7.93 -6.30 1.18
N LYS A 114 8.30 -5.27 1.93
CA LYS A 114 9.67 -5.10 2.42
C LYS A 114 10.14 -6.27 3.29
N ALA A 115 9.31 -6.71 4.23
CA ALA A 115 9.66 -7.80 5.14
C ALA A 115 9.82 -9.16 4.42
N ILE A 116 9.08 -9.40 3.34
CA ILE A 116 9.23 -10.60 2.50
C ILE A 116 10.50 -10.52 1.66
N MET A 117 10.83 -9.33 1.14
CA MET A 117 11.97 -9.16 0.23
C MET A 117 13.30 -8.99 0.95
N ASP A 118 13.34 -8.48 2.18
CA ASP A 118 14.59 -8.28 2.94
C ASP A 118 15.47 -9.54 3.04
N PRO A 119 14.93 -10.74 3.34
CA PRO A 119 15.74 -11.95 3.43
C PRO A 119 16.40 -12.39 2.11
N VAL A 120 15.93 -11.88 0.98
CA VAL A 120 16.44 -12.26 -0.34
C VAL A 120 17.31 -11.17 -1.00
N CYS A 121 17.61 -10.08 -0.26
CA CYS A 121 18.41 -8.97 -0.80
C CYS A 121 19.84 -9.36 -1.17
N ASP A 122 20.46 -10.29 -0.43
CA ASP A 122 21.88 -10.62 -0.52
C ASP A 122 22.12 -12.04 -1.05
N ILE A 123 21.30 -12.51 -1.98
CA ILE A 123 21.48 -13.83 -2.60
C ILE A 123 22.36 -13.67 -3.85
N ASP A 124 23.55 -14.21 -3.80
CA ASP A 124 24.50 -14.17 -4.93
C ASP A 124 23.91 -14.76 -6.20
N CYS A 125 24.22 -14.14 -7.34
CA CYS A 125 23.78 -14.58 -8.67
C CYS A 125 22.25 -14.63 -8.83
N SER A 126 21.50 -13.91 -8.02
CA SER A 126 20.04 -13.80 -8.11
C SER A 126 19.64 -12.60 -8.98
N SER A 127 18.59 -12.76 -9.77
CA SER A 127 17.98 -11.69 -10.57
C SER A 127 16.66 -11.18 -9.95
N VAL A 128 16.36 -11.54 -8.71
CA VAL A 128 15.13 -11.11 -8.02
C VAL A 128 15.17 -9.61 -7.77
N VAL A 129 14.14 -8.89 -8.21
CA VAL A 129 13.95 -7.48 -7.89
C VAL A 129 13.43 -7.36 -6.46
N THR A 130 14.22 -6.73 -5.59
CA THR A 130 13.94 -6.64 -4.14
C THR A 130 13.34 -5.32 -3.70
N SER A 131 13.44 -4.28 -4.54
CA SER A 131 12.82 -2.98 -4.31
C SER A 131 12.42 -2.34 -5.62
N MET A 132 11.31 -1.62 -5.61
CA MET A 132 10.83 -0.79 -6.70
C MET A 132 10.30 0.51 -6.11
N THR A 133 10.66 1.65 -6.69
CA THR A 133 10.22 2.97 -6.20
C THR A 133 10.30 4.04 -7.28
N ARG A 134 9.66 5.17 -7.05
CA ARG A 134 9.67 6.37 -7.91
C ARG A 134 9.84 7.59 -7.01
N ASN A 135 10.59 8.56 -7.47
CA ASN A 135 10.89 9.77 -6.68
C ASN A 135 10.43 11.08 -7.36
N GLY A 136 9.65 10.99 -8.44
CA GLY A 136 9.22 12.14 -9.22
C GLY A 136 10.23 12.59 -10.29
N THR A 137 11.37 11.94 -10.37
CA THR A 137 12.42 12.17 -11.39
C THR A 137 12.85 10.85 -12.01
N ASP A 138 13.09 9.86 -11.16
CA ASP A 138 13.57 8.53 -11.56
C ASP A 138 12.67 7.44 -11.00
N PHE A 139 12.46 6.42 -11.80
CA PHE A 139 12.07 5.09 -11.38
C PHE A 139 13.33 4.30 -11.04
N GLY A 140 13.32 3.54 -9.95
CA GLY A 140 14.46 2.77 -9.51
C GLY A 140 14.10 1.38 -9.04
N ILE A 141 14.99 0.41 -9.33
CA ILE A 141 14.92 -0.95 -8.81
C ILE A 141 16.23 -1.32 -8.13
N ARG A 142 16.14 -2.23 -7.14
CA ARG A 142 17.28 -2.97 -6.61
C ARG A 142 17.14 -4.44 -6.94
N VAL A 143 18.28 -5.08 -7.20
CA VAL A 143 18.36 -6.50 -7.56
C VAL A 143 19.15 -7.24 -6.48
N SER A 144 18.69 -8.41 -6.10
CA SER A 144 19.33 -9.27 -5.10
C SER A 144 20.79 -9.55 -5.46
N GLY A 145 21.65 -9.62 -4.46
CA GLY A 145 23.07 -9.93 -4.62
C GLY A 145 23.94 -8.80 -5.19
N LEU A 146 23.35 -7.62 -5.48
CA LEU A 146 24.08 -6.45 -5.99
C LEU A 146 24.24 -5.34 -4.94
N GLY A 147 24.04 -5.66 -3.67
CA GLY A 147 24.22 -4.74 -2.56
C GLY A 147 23.25 -3.56 -2.61
N ASP A 148 23.77 -2.34 -2.39
CA ASP A 148 22.97 -1.11 -2.37
C ASP A 148 22.85 -0.41 -3.71
N GLU A 149 23.22 -1.06 -4.83
CA GLU A 149 23.16 -0.49 -6.16
C GLU A 149 21.70 -0.30 -6.61
N TRP A 150 21.39 0.88 -7.14
CA TRP A 150 20.13 1.20 -7.77
C TRP A 150 20.28 1.30 -9.29
N PHE A 151 19.42 0.61 -9.99
CA PHE A 151 19.26 0.75 -11.44
C PHE A 151 18.11 1.70 -11.68
N THR A 152 18.37 2.81 -12.36
CA THR A 152 17.40 3.90 -12.54
C THR A 152 17.13 4.21 -14.00
N ALA A 153 15.92 4.69 -14.26
CA ALA A 153 15.49 5.26 -15.52
C ALA A 153 14.62 6.49 -15.23
N PRO A 154 14.48 7.42 -16.18
CA PRO A 154 13.53 8.52 -16.02
C PRO A 154 12.13 8.00 -15.71
N VAL A 155 11.44 8.65 -14.76
CA VAL A 155 10.06 8.30 -14.44
C VAL A 155 9.13 8.85 -15.53
N GLU A 156 8.04 8.12 -15.78
CA GLU A 156 7.02 8.55 -16.72
C GLU A 156 5.95 9.44 -16.07
N MET A 157 5.24 10.20 -16.89
CA MET A 157 4.01 10.88 -16.48
C MET A 157 2.88 9.85 -16.41
N PRO A 158 2.15 9.77 -15.30
CA PRO A 158 1.03 8.85 -15.20
C PRO A 158 -0.11 9.26 -16.14
N GLU A 159 -0.63 8.31 -16.89
CA GLU A 159 -1.85 8.47 -17.67
C GLU A 159 -3.05 7.94 -16.87
N GLY A 160 -4.09 8.71 -16.71
CA GLY A 160 -5.26 8.31 -15.92
C GLY A 160 -6.39 9.34 -15.94
N LEU A 161 -7.41 9.10 -15.13
CA LEU A 161 -8.52 10.02 -14.94
C LEU A 161 -8.15 11.11 -13.95
N TYR A 162 -8.40 12.34 -14.31
CA TYR A 162 -8.22 13.51 -13.43
C TYR A 162 -9.52 13.83 -12.69
N PHE A 163 -9.40 14.38 -11.50
CA PHE A 163 -10.55 14.93 -10.79
C PHE A 163 -11.14 16.12 -11.56
N PRO A 164 -12.44 16.41 -11.42
CA PRO A 164 -13.05 17.58 -12.06
C PRO A 164 -12.26 18.87 -11.75
N GLY A 165 -11.91 19.60 -12.81
CA GLY A 165 -11.14 20.85 -12.73
C GLY A 165 -9.63 20.68 -12.79
N PHE A 166 -9.12 19.46 -12.94
CA PHE A 166 -7.70 19.15 -13.15
C PHE A 166 -7.47 18.50 -14.52
N SER A 167 -6.25 18.63 -15.02
CA SER A 167 -5.79 18.14 -16.32
C SER A 167 -4.38 17.56 -16.23
N ALA A 168 -3.85 17.10 -17.36
CA ALA A 168 -2.47 16.64 -17.46
C ALA A 168 -1.45 17.73 -17.06
N ASP A 169 -1.79 19.00 -17.25
CA ASP A 169 -0.93 20.14 -16.88
C ASP A 169 -0.79 20.30 -15.35
N ASP A 170 -1.71 19.74 -14.58
CA ASP A 170 -1.69 19.74 -13.13
C ASP A 170 -1.00 18.50 -12.54
N ALA A 171 -0.69 17.51 -13.38
CA ALA A 171 -0.09 16.26 -12.96
C ALA A 171 1.41 16.42 -12.68
N ASN A 172 1.91 15.69 -11.69
CA ASN A 172 3.33 15.52 -11.46
C ASN A 172 3.82 14.19 -12.03
N PRO A 173 5.12 14.08 -12.36
CA PRO A 173 5.73 12.79 -12.66
C PRO A 173 5.46 11.77 -11.54
N ASP A 174 5.40 10.49 -11.90
CA ASP A 174 5.07 9.43 -10.95
C ASP A 174 6.04 9.39 -9.76
N MET A 175 5.49 9.29 -8.56
CA MET A 175 6.25 9.40 -7.32
C MET A 175 5.61 8.54 -6.23
N GLY A 176 6.46 7.83 -5.50
CA GLY A 176 6.05 7.08 -4.31
C GLY A 176 6.84 5.78 -4.13
N ASP A 177 6.75 5.25 -2.95
CA ASP A 177 7.40 4.01 -2.51
C ASP A 177 6.47 2.79 -2.56
N SER A 178 5.20 3.00 -2.90
CA SER A 178 4.17 1.96 -2.85
C SER A 178 4.35 0.82 -3.85
N THR A 179 5.13 1.03 -4.93
CA THR A 179 5.51 -0.06 -5.86
C THR A 179 6.35 -1.17 -5.23
N ILE A 180 6.73 -1.05 -3.96
CA ILE A 180 7.32 -2.19 -3.24
C ILE A 180 6.34 -3.38 -3.17
N VAL A 181 5.03 -3.17 -3.25
CA VAL A 181 4.04 -4.26 -3.23
C VAL A 181 4.09 -5.11 -4.51
N GLU A 182 4.52 -4.54 -5.64
CA GLU A 182 4.72 -5.26 -6.90
C GLU A 182 5.81 -6.33 -6.77
N THR A 183 6.83 -6.12 -5.93
CA THR A 183 7.90 -7.10 -5.71
C THR A 183 7.39 -8.43 -5.13
N ILE A 184 6.19 -8.44 -4.56
CA ILE A 184 5.56 -9.64 -3.98
C ILE A 184 4.31 -10.10 -4.76
N GLY A 185 4.11 -9.59 -5.98
CA GLY A 185 3.02 -10.00 -6.87
C GLY A 185 1.67 -9.34 -6.59
N LEU A 186 1.68 -8.14 -5.99
CA LEU A 186 0.49 -7.31 -5.76
C LEU A 186 0.49 -6.12 -6.73
N GLY A 187 -0.43 -5.17 -6.56
CA GLY A 187 -0.52 -4.00 -7.42
C GLY A 187 -0.79 -4.36 -8.89
N GLY A 188 0.07 -3.95 -9.80
CA GLY A 188 -0.04 -4.22 -11.24
C GLY A 188 -0.12 -5.71 -11.57
N PHE A 189 0.58 -6.58 -10.84
CA PHE A 189 0.51 -8.04 -11.01
C PHE A 189 -0.87 -8.61 -10.63
N ALA A 190 -1.58 -7.96 -9.72
CA ALA A 190 -2.86 -8.40 -9.20
C ALA A 190 -4.05 -7.60 -9.76
N MET A 191 -3.86 -6.81 -10.82
CA MET A 191 -4.89 -5.94 -11.39
C MET A 191 -6.14 -6.73 -11.83
N ALA A 192 -5.98 -7.96 -12.31
CA ALA A 192 -7.10 -8.84 -12.68
C ALA A 192 -8.06 -9.12 -11.50
N ALA A 193 -7.56 -9.12 -10.26
CA ALA A 193 -8.40 -9.26 -9.06
C ALA A 193 -9.19 -7.98 -8.74
N ALA A 194 -8.77 -6.83 -9.24
CA ALA A 194 -9.34 -5.52 -8.91
C ALA A 194 -9.82 -4.75 -10.17
N PRO A 195 -10.78 -5.27 -10.95
CA PRO A 195 -11.20 -4.64 -12.20
C PRO A 195 -11.80 -3.23 -12.00
N ALA A 196 -12.27 -2.90 -10.79
CA ALA A 196 -12.71 -1.56 -10.45
C ALA A 196 -11.57 -0.53 -10.47
N VAL A 197 -10.34 -0.95 -10.19
CA VAL A 197 -9.15 -0.08 -10.28
C VAL A 197 -8.85 0.29 -11.73
N ALA A 198 -8.97 -0.66 -12.66
CA ALA A 198 -8.77 -0.39 -14.09
C ALA A 198 -9.70 0.71 -14.61
N GLY A 199 -10.96 0.74 -14.15
CA GLY A 199 -11.91 1.81 -14.46
C GLY A 199 -11.49 3.17 -13.86
N PHE A 200 -10.94 3.18 -12.67
CA PHE A 200 -10.52 4.40 -11.99
C PHE A 200 -9.23 5.01 -12.57
N VAL A 201 -8.26 4.19 -12.93
CA VAL A 201 -7.02 4.67 -13.56
C VAL A 201 -7.17 4.98 -15.06
N GLY A 202 -8.41 5.00 -15.58
CA GLY A 202 -8.69 5.41 -16.95
C GLY A 202 -8.41 4.35 -18.03
N VAL A 203 -8.07 3.14 -17.65
CA VAL A 203 -7.66 2.07 -18.56
C VAL A 203 -8.84 1.19 -19.04
N GLY A 204 -10.06 1.52 -18.66
CA GLY A 204 -11.29 1.17 -19.38
C GLY A 204 -12.05 -0.08 -18.92
N THR A 205 -11.69 -1.29 -19.25
CA THR A 205 -12.55 -2.47 -19.10
C THR A 205 -11.91 -3.58 -18.25
N PRO A 206 -12.68 -4.53 -17.69
CA PRO A 206 -12.13 -5.69 -16.99
C PRO A 206 -11.11 -6.51 -17.80
N SER A 207 -11.23 -6.53 -19.13
CA SER A 207 -10.26 -7.20 -20.00
C SER A 207 -8.87 -6.56 -19.92
N ILE A 208 -8.81 -5.23 -19.85
CA ILE A 208 -7.55 -4.49 -19.72
C ILE A 208 -6.87 -4.78 -18.36
N ALA A 209 -7.66 -4.96 -17.29
CA ALA A 209 -7.11 -5.38 -16.01
C ALA A 209 -6.41 -6.75 -16.09
N ALA A 210 -6.99 -7.68 -16.82
CA ALA A 210 -6.37 -8.98 -17.10
C ALA A 210 -5.11 -8.84 -17.97
N ASP A 211 -5.14 -7.98 -18.98
CA ASP A 211 -3.99 -7.72 -19.85
C ASP A 211 -2.81 -7.13 -19.07
N PHE A 212 -3.06 -6.23 -18.13
CA PHE A 212 -2.01 -5.74 -17.21
C PHE A 212 -1.37 -6.86 -16.40
N THR A 213 -2.19 -7.70 -15.78
CA THR A 213 -1.67 -8.84 -14.99
C THR A 213 -0.86 -9.79 -15.88
N HIS A 214 -1.29 -10.06 -17.10
CA HIS A 214 -0.55 -10.90 -18.04
C HIS A 214 0.78 -10.26 -18.44
N THR A 215 0.77 -8.98 -18.82
CA THR A 215 2.00 -8.24 -19.19
C THR A 215 3.00 -8.20 -18.05
N MET A 216 2.54 -7.91 -16.83
CA MET A 216 3.41 -7.96 -15.65
C MET A 216 3.94 -9.38 -15.38
N GLY A 217 3.15 -10.40 -15.70
CA GLY A 217 3.56 -11.80 -15.60
C GLY A 217 4.75 -12.18 -16.48
N GLU A 218 4.98 -11.48 -17.60
CA GLU A 218 6.09 -11.76 -18.52
C GLU A 218 7.48 -11.57 -17.89
N ILE A 219 7.58 -10.75 -16.84
CA ILE A 219 8.86 -10.53 -16.11
C ILE A 219 8.98 -11.41 -14.86
N THR A 220 8.07 -12.38 -14.65
CA THR A 220 8.09 -13.28 -13.50
C THR A 220 8.55 -14.69 -13.87
N LEU A 221 9.15 -15.39 -12.90
CA LEU A 221 9.55 -16.79 -13.06
C LEU A 221 8.49 -17.78 -12.59
N THR A 222 7.58 -17.35 -11.70
CA THR A 222 6.58 -18.21 -11.09
C THR A 222 5.46 -17.38 -10.46
N GLN A 223 4.38 -18.04 -10.07
CA GLN A 223 3.29 -17.44 -9.31
C GLN A 223 3.60 -17.44 -7.80
N ASN A 224 3.05 -16.47 -7.07
CA ASN A 224 3.15 -16.44 -5.63
C ASN A 224 2.28 -17.57 -5.02
N PRO A 225 2.85 -18.47 -4.19
CA PRO A 225 2.09 -19.58 -3.62
C PRO A 225 1.12 -19.19 -2.49
N GLU A 226 1.26 -18.00 -1.92
CA GLU A 226 0.45 -17.52 -0.79
C GLU A 226 -0.89 -16.92 -1.25
N TRP A 227 -0.94 -16.40 -2.47
CA TRP A 227 -2.15 -15.86 -3.12
C TRP A 227 -2.12 -16.05 -4.62
N THR A 228 -3.27 -16.39 -5.15
CA THR A 228 -3.49 -16.57 -6.60
C THR A 228 -4.68 -15.72 -7.03
N ILE A 229 -4.67 -15.28 -8.26
CA ILE A 229 -5.72 -14.52 -8.95
C ILE A 229 -6.10 -15.22 -10.26
#